data_aeb30902794a887bbeb2b7e08ea112cc
#
_entry.id   aeb30902794a887bbeb2b7e08ea112cc
#
_cell.length_a   1.000
_cell.length_b   1.000
_cell.length_c   1.000
_cell.angle_alpha   90.00
_cell.angle_beta   90.00
_cell.angle_gamma   90.00
#
_symmetry.space_group_name_H-M   'P 1'
#
loop_
_entity.id
_entity.type
_entity.pdbx_description
1 polymer ?
#
loop_
_entity_poly.entity_id
_entity_poly.type
_entity_poly.pdbx_seq_one_letter_code
_entity_poly.pdbx_strand_id
1 'polypeptide(L)'
;MSESNDPILVTGATGKQGGATARHLLEHGHPVRALVRDPKTAAARELSALGAELVVGDFDEPATLRTAVAGVRGVFAVPPSPMDPTSDIKDIEARRSVQLVEAARAAGVDHFVFTGIGSFSGGERIAAGKEAAEQAVIASGMRYTLLRPVRFMENYLAQGTPVDGISAGVHRHLFAPDHPVQMIAVDDIGVIAALAFAEPERFHGRILELAGDEQTPVAAAASISEATGIPVRYHQLTGPEVAALGEPIASVARLVGDGGAGWHADIHALRVIHPGLRTFDDWLTETGAAQLKSLLDGSA
;
A
#
# COMPACT_ATOMS: atom_id res chain seq x y z
N MET A 1 26.09 20.01 0.47
CA MET A 1 25.29 20.34 -0.73
C MET A 1 23.91 20.72 -0.22
N SER A 2 23.36 21.88 -0.58
CA SER A 2 22.00 22.27 -0.18
C SER A 2 21.06 21.25 -0.80
N GLU A 3 20.21 20.59 0.02
CA GLU A 3 19.15 19.75 -0.49
C GLU A 3 18.28 20.57 -1.44
N SER A 4 18.00 20.03 -2.63
CA SER A 4 17.11 20.70 -3.57
C SER A 4 15.73 20.81 -2.93
N ASN A 5 15.17 22.02 -2.95
CA ASN A 5 13.82 22.29 -2.45
C ASN A 5 12.73 21.93 -3.49
N ASP A 6 13.11 21.19 -4.54
CA ASP A 6 12.17 20.71 -5.55
C ASP A 6 11.21 19.70 -4.98
N PRO A 7 9.94 19.69 -5.41
CA PRO A 7 8.91 18.82 -4.83
C PRO A 7 9.16 17.35 -5.13
N ILE A 8 8.52 16.51 -4.31
CA ILE A 8 8.36 15.07 -4.56
C ILE A 8 6.95 14.85 -5.12
N LEU A 9 6.86 14.24 -6.30
CA LEU A 9 5.58 13.83 -6.85
C LEU A 9 5.08 12.59 -6.10
N VAL A 10 3.86 12.66 -5.61
CA VAL A 10 3.17 11.52 -5.00
C VAL A 10 1.98 11.14 -5.88
N THR A 11 2.01 9.91 -6.41
CA THR A 11 0.85 9.33 -7.12
C THR A 11 -0.03 8.54 -6.17
N GLY A 12 -1.30 8.33 -6.52
CA GLY A 12 -2.23 7.71 -5.59
C GLY A 12 -2.41 8.52 -4.29
N ALA A 13 -2.15 9.82 -4.33
CA ALA A 13 -2.09 10.70 -3.16
C ALA A 13 -3.40 10.78 -2.35
N THR A 14 -4.55 10.57 -2.98
CA THR A 14 -5.86 10.50 -2.31
C THR A 14 -6.20 9.11 -1.78
N GLY A 15 -5.32 8.12 -1.97
CA GLY A 15 -5.46 6.76 -1.48
C GLY A 15 -4.70 6.51 -0.18
N LYS A 16 -4.75 5.27 0.31
CA LYS A 16 -4.13 4.87 1.59
C LYS A 16 -2.62 5.16 1.60
N GLN A 17 -1.83 4.51 0.76
CA GLN A 17 -0.36 4.60 0.78
C GLN A 17 0.13 5.99 0.34
N GLY A 18 -0.37 6.51 -0.79
CA GLY A 18 0.05 7.83 -1.27
C GLY A 18 -0.34 8.95 -0.32
N GLY A 19 -1.51 8.87 0.32
CA GLY A 19 -1.95 9.84 1.32
C GLY A 19 -1.07 9.82 2.57
N ALA A 20 -0.72 8.65 3.10
CA ALA A 20 0.21 8.53 4.22
C ALA A 20 1.59 9.08 3.86
N THR A 21 2.14 8.70 2.70
CA THR A 21 3.43 9.22 2.23
C THR A 21 3.43 10.74 2.06
N ALA A 22 2.37 11.31 1.47
CA ALA A 22 2.27 12.76 1.27
C ALA A 22 2.26 13.51 2.61
N ARG A 23 1.52 13.01 3.61
CA ARG A 23 1.49 13.62 4.95
C ARG A 23 2.85 13.58 5.61
N HIS A 24 3.52 12.43 5.66
CA HIS A 24 4.84 12.32 6.28
C HIS A 24 5.90 13.17 5.57
N LEU A 25 5.87 13.25 4.24
CA LEU A 25 6.76 14.15 3.50
C LEU A 25 6.56 15.60 3.90
N LEU A 26 5.31 16.07 3.96
CA LEU A 26 4.97 17.45 4.36
C LEU A 26 5.36 17.74 5.82
N GLU A 27 5.09 16.81 6.74
CA GLU A 27 5.47 16.91 8.16
C GLU A 27 6.98 17.05 8.35
N HIS A 28 7.77 16.42 7.49
CA HIS A 28 9.25 16.53 7.50
C HIS A 28 9.77 17.67 6.63
N GLY A 29 8.91 18.57 6.15
CA GLY A 29 9.31 19.76 5.41
C GLY A 29 9.68 19.53 3.96
N HIS A 30 9.38 18.37 3.38
CA HIS A 30 9.56 18.12 1.96
C HIS A 30 8.37 18.66 1.17
N PRO A 31 8.59 19.53 0.16
CA PRO A 31 7.52 19.97 -0.72
C PRO A 31 6.92 18.77 -1.47
N VAL A 32 5.59 18.70 -1.51
CA VAL A 32 4.84 17.61 -2.15
C VAL A 32 4.04 18.15 -3.30
N ARG A 33 4.14 17.48 -4.46
CA ARG A 33 3.21 17.60 -5.58
C ARG A 33 2.34 16.34 -5.63
N ALA A 34 1.03 16.49 -5.39
CA ALA A 34 0.08 15.39 -5.36
C ALA A 34 -0.62 15.24 -6.72
N LEU A 35 -0.42 14.09 -7.40
CA LEU A 35 -1.16 13.77 -8.61
C LEU A 35 -2.57 13.33 -8.25
N VAL A 36 -3.56 14.08 -8.73
CA VAL A 36 -4.98 13.82 -8.48
C VAL A 36 -5.80 13.87 -9.77
N ARG A 37 -6.84 13.06 -9.87
CA ARG A 37 -7.79 13.10 -11.01
C ARG A 37 -8.80 14.24 -10.84
N ASP A 38 -9.27 14.42 -9.61
CA ASP A 38 -10.20 15.49 -9.26
C ASP A 38 -9.71 16.24 -8.01
N PRO A 39 -9.29 17.51 -8.13
CA PRO A 39 -8.81 18.32 -7.01
C PRO A 39 -9.94 18.75 -6.06
N LYS A 40 -11.20 18.48 -6.38
CA LYS A 40 -12.36 18.86 -5.56
C LYS A 40 -12.76 17.79 -4.55
N THR A 41 -12.14 16.62 -4.57
CA THR A 41 -12.42 15.56 -3.57
C THR A 41 -12.00 16.03 -2.17
N ALA A 42 -12.63 15.49 -1.13
CA ALA A 42 -12.29 15.83 0.26
C ALA A 42 -10.80 15.53 0.55
N ALA A 43 -10.31 14.34 0.14
CA ALA A 43 -8.92 13.96 0.35
C ALA A 43 -7.91 14.87 -0.40
N ALA A 44 -8.24 15.34 -1.62
CA ALA A 44 -7.38 16.27 -2.34
C ALA A 44 -7.33 17.65 -1.64
N ARG A 45 -8.48 18.15 -1.16
CA ARG A 45 -8.53 19.40 -0.41
C ARG A 45 -7.78 19.33 0.92
N GLU A 46 -7.86 18.20 1.62
CA GLU A 46 -7.09 17.97 2.85
C GLU A 46 -5.58 18.06 2.58
N LEU A 47 -5.07 17.39 1.54
CA LEU A 47 -3.67 17.47 1.18
C LEU A 47 -3.25 18.89 0.78
N SER A 48 -4.10 19.62 0.05
CA SER A 48 -3.84 21.02 -0.27
C SER A 48 -3.80 21.90 0.97
N ALA A 49 -4.69 21.68 1.94
CA ALA A 49 -4.68 22.40 3.22
C ALA A 49 -3.43 22.11 4.05
N LEU A 50 -2.82 20.93 3.91
CA LEU A 50 -1.54 20.56 4.51
C LEU A 50 -0.33 21.13 3.75
N GLY A 51 -0.53 21.80 2.61
CA GLY A 51 0.52 22.46 1.84
C GLY A 51 0.97 21.72 0.57
N ALA A 52 0.30 20.64 0.16
CA ALA A 52 0.63 19.98 -1.09
C ALA A 52 0.18 20.82 -2.32
N GLU A 53 1.04 20.90 -3.34
CA GLU A 53 0.67 21.34 -4.67
C GLU A 53 -0.19 20.27 -5.34
N LEU A 54 -1.41 20.59 -5.77
CA LEU A 54 -2.22 19.65 -6.54
C LEU A 54 -1.94 19.79 -8.03
N VAL A 55 -1.61 18.68 -8.69
CA VAL A 55 -1.53 18.61 -10.15
C VAL A 55 -2.59 17.63 -10.67
N VAL A 56 -3.38 18.09 -11.66
CA VAL A 56 -4.39 17.23 -12.29
C VAL A 56 -3.73 16.36 -13.36
N GLY A 57 -3.99 15.05 -13.29
CA GLY A 57 -3.49 14.12 -14.29
C GLY A 57 -4.06 12.73 -14.15
N ASP A 58 -3.91 11.97 -15.22
CA ASP A 58 -4.36 10.59 -15.33
C ASP A 58 -3.28 9.71 -15.94
N PHE A 59 -3.16 8.47 -15.46
CA PHE A 59 -2.20 7.50 -16.00
C PHE A 59 -2.52 7.08 -17.44
N ASP A 60 -3.78 7.22 -17.87
CA ASP A 60 -4.19 6.92 -19.24
C ASP A 60 -3.98 8.12 -20.20
N GLU A 61 -3.51 9.28 -19.66
CA GLU A 61 -3.13 10.47 -20.41
C GLU A 61 -1.64 10.81 -20.22
N PRO A 62 -0.70 10.21 -20.97
CA PRO A 62 0.74 10.36 -20.74
C PRO A 62 1.26 11.80 -20.77
N ALA A 63 0.56 12.71 -21.46
CA ALA A 63 0.91 14.13 -21.46
C ALA A 63 0.81 14.75 -20.06
N THR A 64 -0.19 14.35 -19.28
CA THR A 64 -0.40 14.85 -17.92
C THR A 64 0.68 14.34 -16.96
N LEU A 65 1.17 13.11 -17.16
CA LEU A 65 2.28 12.57 -16.37
C LEU A 65 3.57 13.36 -16.62
N ARG A 66 3.87 13.73 -17.88
CA ARG A 66 5.05 14.57 -18.20
C ARG A 66 4.97 15.94 -17.52
N THR A 67 3.78 16.52 -17.47
CA THR A 67 3.57 17.77 -16.72
C THR A 67 3.77 17.58 -15.24
N ALA A 68 3.26 16.48 -14.67
CA ALA A 68 3.34 16.21 -13.24
C ALA A 68 4.79 15.99 -12.75
N VAL A 69 5.62 15.31 -13.55
CA VAL A 69 7.04 15.03 -13.20
C VAL A 69 7.99 16.19 -13.49
N ALA A 70 7.56 17.25 -14.18
CA ALA A 70 8.43 18.35 -14.53
C ALA A 70 8.93 19.10 -13.29
N GLY A 71 10.25 19.18 -13.11
CA GLY A 71 10.90 19.91 -12.01
C GLY A 71 10.71 19.27 -10.63
N VAL A 72 10.39 17.95 -10.55
CA VAL A 72 10.39 17.24 -9.28
C VAL A 72 11.72 16.50 -9.08
N ARG A 73 12.21 16.46 -7.84
CA ARG A 73 13.43 15.72 -7.49
C ARG A 73 13.18 14.22 -7.26
N GLY A 74 11.95 13.86 -6.92
CA GLY A 74 11.59 12.48 -6.59
C GLY A 74 10.17 12.13 -6.97
N VAL A 75 9.90 10.84 -7.09
CA VAL A 75 8.57 10.29 -7.36
C VAL A 75 8.27 9.16 -6.40
N PHE A 76 7.15 9.25 -5.67
CA PHE A 76 6.54 8.12 -4.98
C PHE A 76 5.40 7.57 -5.85
N ALA A 77 5.54 6.33 -6.29
CA ALA A 77 4.66 5.73 -7.27
C ALA A 77 3.78 4.62 -6.69
N VAL A 78 2.46 4.88 -6.67
CA VAL A 78 1.41 3.89 -6.47
C VAL A 78 0.49 3.97 -7.69
N PRO A 79 0.75 3.24 -8.76
CA PRO A 79 -0.15 3.27 -9.91
C PRO A 79 -1.49 2.64 -9.54
N PRO A 80 -2.61 3.29 -9.89
CA PRO A 80 -3.92 2.74 -9.60
C PRO A 80 -4.17 1.49 -10.44
N SER A 81 -4.54 0.40 -9.78
CA SER A 81 -5.09 -0.76 -10.47
C SER A 81 -6.52 -0.46 -10.94
N PRO A 82 -6.94 -0.92 -12.12
CA PRO A 82 -8.33 -0.79 -12.53
C PRO A 82 -9.22 -1.62 -11.59
N MET A 83 -10.38 -1.05 -11.22
CA MET A 83 -11.37 -1.74 -10.39
C MET A 83 -12.28 -2.68 -11.21
N ASP A 84 -12.19 -2.64 -12.53
CA ASP A 84 -13.00 -3.47 -13.42
C ASP A 84 -12.42 -4.89 -13.51
N PRO A 85 -13.11 -5.92 -13.00
CA PRO A 85 -12.64 -7.29 -13.03
C PRO A 85 -12.59 -7.90 -14.45
N THR A 86 -13.18 -7.23 -15.45
CA THR A 86 -13.14 -7.66 -16.86
C THR A 86 -11.92 -7.16 -17.60
N SER A 87 -11.19 -6.19 -17.02
CA SER A 87 -9.95 -5.64 -17.60
C SER A 87 -8.77 -6.58 -17.36
N ASP A 88 -7.83 -6.59 -18.26
CA ASP A 88 -6.53 -7.21 -18.02
C ASP A 88 -5.71 -6.31 -17.07
N ILE A 89 -5.98 -6.49 -15.76
CA ILE A 89 -5.42 -5.68 -14.67
C ILE A 89 -3.90 -5.63 -14.75
N LYS A 90 -3.26 -6.75 -15.11
CA LYS A 90 -1.80 -6.88 -15.15
C LYS A 90 -1.18 -6.00 -16.23
N ASP A 91 -1.74 -6.03 -17.43
CA ASP A 91 -1.25 -5.25 -18.56
C ASP A 91 -1.50 -3.75 -18.37
N ILE A 92 -2.65 -3.37 -17.80
CA ILE A 92 -2.95 -1.97 -17.51
C ILE A 92 -2.02 -1.43 -16.42
N GLU A 93 -1.83 -2.17 -15.34
CA GLU A 93 -0.94 -1.78 -14.25
C GLU A 93 0.51 -1.66 -14.72
N ALA A 94 1.00 -2.64 -15.49
CA ALA A 94 2.33 -2.61 -16.08
C ALA A 94 2.51 -1.40 -17.00
N ARG A 95 1.59 -1.17 -17.94
CA ARG A 95 1.63 -0.04 -18.88
C ARG A 95 1.67 1.30 -18.14
N ARG A 96 0.75 1.54 -17.19
CA ARG A 96 0.68 2.77 -16.41
C ARG A 96 1.98 3.04 -15.64
N SER A 97 2.53 1.99 -15.04
CA SER A 97 3.78 2.09 -14.28
C SER A 97 4.96 2.43 -15.19
N VAL A 98 5.12 1.73 -16.32
CA VAL A 98 6.20 1.98 -17.27
C VAL A 98 6.13 3.40 -17.82
N GLN A 99 4.94 3.89 -18.17
CA GLN A 99 4.75 5.26 -18.66
C GLN A 99 5.20 6.30 -17.64
N LEU A 100 4.90 6.11 -16.36
CA LEU A 100 5.34 7.02 -15.30
C LEU A 100 6.88 6.97 -15.12
N VAL A 101 7.48 5.78 -15.15
CA VAL A 101 8.94 5.60 -15.05
C VAL A 101 9.64 6.29 -16.22
N GLU A 102 9.15 6.12 -17.45
CA GLU A 102 9.71 6.77 -18.63
C GLU A 102 9.61 8.31 -18.55
N ALA A 103 8.46 8.82 -18.10
CA ALA A 103 8.26 10.26 -17.91
C ALA A 103 9.21 10.82 -16.85
N ALA A 104 9.36 10.14 -15.71
CA ALA A 104 10.25 10.52 -14.63
C ALA A 104 11.72 10.52 -15.08
N ARG A 105 12.16 9.45 -15.77
CA ARG A 105 13.51 9.36 -16.33
C ARG A 105 13.79 10.50 -17.33
N ALA A 106 12.87 10.78 -18.23
CA ALA A 106 13.01 11.85 -19.23
C ALA A 106 13.05 13.24 -18.58
N ALA A 107 12.41 13.44 -17.44
CA ALA A 107 12.42 14.68 -16.67
C ALA A 107 13.69 14.83 -15.78
N GLY A 108 14.53 13.80 -15.68
CA GLY A 108 15.74 13.82 -14.85
C GLY A 108 15.47 13.67 -13.36
N VAL A 109 14.41 12.95 -13.00
CA VAL A 109 14.10 12.63 -11.60
C VAL A 109 15.26 11.89 -10.95
N ASP A 110 15.67 12.34 -9.77
CA ASP A 110 16.83 11.79 -9.06
C ASP A 110 16.49 10.47 -8.34
N HIS A 111 15.34 10.38 -7.66
CA HIS A 111 14.97 9.20 -6.86
C HIS A 111 13.54 8.75 -7.12
N PHE A 112 13.38 7.48 -7.49
CA PHE A 112 12.08 6.85 -7.74
C PHE A 112 11.78 5.79 -6.67
N VAL A 113 10.78 6.03 -5.82
CA VAL A 113 10.28 5.09 -4.81
C VAL A 113 9.00 4.45 -5.33
N PHE A 114 9.04 3.15 -5.56
CA PHE A 114 7.89 2.39 -6.07
C PHE A 114 7.32 1.49 -4.98
N THR A 115 6.00 1.48 -4.82
CA THR A 115 5.33 0.52 -3.94
C THR A 115 4.68 -0.60 -4.75
N GLY A 116 5.19 -1.81 -4.53
CA GLY A 116 4.73 -3.05 -5.13
C GLY A 116 3.83 -3.85 -4.19
N ILE A 117 4.15 -5.12 -4.02
CA ILE A 117 3.49 -6.05 -3.11
C ILE A 117 4.54 -7.02 -2.55
N GLY A 118 4.39 -7.45 -1.30
CA GLY A 118 5.23 -8.44 -0.63
C GLY A 118 5.29 -9.75 -1.40
N SER A 119 6.46 -10.35 -1.44
CA SER A 119 6.66 -11.69 -2.01
C SER A 119 5.92 -12.72 -1.17
N PHE A 120 5.20 -13.58 -1.86
CA PHE A 120 4.49 -14.68 -1.23
C PHE A 120 5.31 -15.95 -1.38
N SER A 121 5.35 -16.83 -0.42
CA SER A 121 6.21 -18.00 -0.26
C SER A 121 6.89 -18.56 -1.52
N GLY A 122 8.16 -18.87 -1.45
CA GLY A 122 8.92 -19.36 -2.61
C GLY A 122 9.35 -18.28 -3.60
N GLY A 123 9.12 -17.00 -3.31
CA GLY A 123 9.44 -15.88 -4.20
C GLY A 123 8.39 -15.61 -5.27
N GLU A 124 7.29 -16.35 -5.29
CA GLU A 124 6.17 -16.08 -6.20
C GLU A 124 5.47 -14.79 -5.80
N ARG A 125 5.19 -13.94 -6.77
CA ARG A 125 4.49 -12.67 -6.58
C ARG A 125 3.08 -12.74 -7.16
N ILE A 126 2.12 -12.32 -6.34
CA ILE A 126 0.70 -12.40 -6.67
C ILE A 126 0.33 -11.45 -7.83
N ALA A 127 1.16 -10.42 -8.11
CA ALA A 127 0.84 -9.37 -9.08
C ALA A 127 1.94 -9.17 -10.16
N ALA A 128 1.81 -9.86 -11.29
CA ALA A 128 2.75 -9.80 -12.41
C ALA A 128 2.90 -8.38 -13.03
N GLY A 129 1.85 -7.55 -12.98
CA GLY A 129 1.93 -6.16 -13.46
C GLY A 129 2.89 -5.29 -12.65
N LYS A 130 2.97 -5.51 -11.33
CA LYS A 130 3.93 -4.82 -10.44
C LYS A 130 5.37 -5.26 -10.71
N GLU A 131 5.58 -6.51 -11.10
CA GLU A 131 6.91 -7.01 -11.47
C GLU A 131 7.48 -6.28 -12.69
N ALA A 132 6.68 -6.11 -13.73
CA ALA A 132 7.09 -5.35 -14.91
C ALA A 132 7.44 -3.89 -14.54
N ALA A 133 6.69 -3.28 -13.62
CA ALA A 133 6.98 -1.95 -13.10
C ALA A 133 8.32 -1.90 -12.36
N GLU A 134 8.59 -2.84 -11.46
CA GLU A 134 9.87 -2.89 -10.73
C GLU A 134 11.06 -3.08 -11.68
N GLN A 135 10.93 -3.95 -12.69
CA GLN A 135 11.98 -4.12 -13.69
C GLN A 135 12.23 -2.83 -14.49
N ALA A 136 11.18 -2.10 -14.86
CA ALA A 136 11.31 -0.81 -15.52
C ALA A 136 12.01 0.23 -14.63
N VAL A 137 11.68 0.27 -13.33
CA VAL A 137 12.34 1.15 -12.36
C VAL A 137 13.83 0.82 -12.25
N ILE A 138 14.18 -0.45 -12.08
CA ILE A 138 15.59 -0.90 -11.99
C ILE A 138 16.36 -0.55 -13.26
N ALA A 139 15.77 -0.79 -14.43
CA ALA A 139 16.38 -0.54 -15.74
C ALA A 139 16.46 0.96 -16.10
N SER A 140 15.77 1.84 -15.39
CA SER A 140 15.70 3.27 -15.70
C SER A 140 17.00 4.02 -15.53
N GLY A 141 17.90 3.53 -14.68
CA GLY A 141 19.15 4.20 -14.30
C GLY A 141 18.97 5.33 -13.26
N MET A 142 17.73 5.62 -12.84
CA MET A 142 17.48 6.52 -11.72
C MET A 142 17.90 5.86 -10.39
N ARG A 143 18.16 6.66 -9.37
CA ARG A 143 18.17 6.13 -7.99
C ARG A 143 16.81 5.54 -7.67
N TYR A 144 16.74 4.39 -7.01
CA TYR A 144 15.44 3.77 -6.73
C TYR A 144 15.39 3.07 -5.38
N THR A 145 14.16 2.95 -4.87
CA THR A 145 13.79 2.10 -3.73
C THR A 145 12.49 1.37 -4.07
N LEU A 146 12.45 0.06 -3.84
CA LEU A 146 11.24 -0.74 -4.02
C LEU A 146 10.70 -1.12 -2.65
N LEU A 147 9.47 -0.70 -2.36
CA LEU A 147 8.74 -1.05 -1.16
C LEU A 147 7.73 -2.14 -1.51
N ARG A 148 7.77 -3.23 -0.78
CA ARG A 148 6.89 -4.40 -0.99
C ARG A 148 6.07 -4.67 0.26
N PRO A 149 5.02 -3.87 0.50
CA PRO A 149 4.17 -4.09 1.66
C PRO A 149 3.41 -5.41 1.55
N VAL A 150 3.25 -6.07 2.70
CA VAL A 150 2.36 -7.21 2.89
C VAL A 150 0.91 -6.74 3.07
N ARG A 151 0.03 -7.55 3.67
CA ARG A 151 -1.35 -7.19 3.96
C ARG A 151 -1.43 -5.96 4.88
N PHE A 152 -2.32 -5.00 4.56
CA PHE A 152 -2.50 -3.80 5.39
C PHE A 152 -3.40 -4.10 6.61
N MET A 153 -3.07 -3.51 7.76
CA MET A 153 -3.94 -3.53 8.94
C MET A 153 -5.28 -2.85 8.63
N GLU A 154 -5.29 -1.81 7.81
CA GLU A 154 -6.49 -1.10 7.33
C GLU A 154 -7.39 -1.93 6.43
N ASN A 155 -7.01 -3.15 6.07
CA ASN A 155 -7.90 -4.07 5.36
C ASN A 155 -9.06 -4.57 6.24
N TYR A 156 -8.90 -4.57 7.56
CA TYR A 156 -10.02 -4.85 8.47
C TYR A 156 -11.15 -3.82 8.39
N LEU A 157 -10.86 -2.62 7.87
CA LEU A 157 -11.83 -1.54 7.65
C LEU A 157 -12.55 -1.64 6.28
N ALA A 158 -12.20 -2.60 5.44
CA ALA A 158 -12.80 -2.74 4.12
C ALA A 158 -14.29 -3.08 4.21
N GLN A 159 -15.09 -2.42 3.39
CA GLN A 159 -16.54 -2.67 3.30
C GLN A 159 -16.92 -3.17 1.91
N GLY A 160 -17.95 -4.01 1.85
CA GLY A 160 -18.50 -4.50 0.58
C GLY A 160 -17.57 -5.47 -0.17
N THR A 161 -16.53 -5.99 0.49
CA THR A 161 -15.62 -6.98 -0.08
C THR A 161 -15.97 -8.38 0.43
N PRO A 162 -15.85 -9.43 -0.40
CA PRO A 162 -16.16 -10.81 0.01
C PRO A 162 -15.09 -11.39 0.95
N VAL A 163 -13.87 -10.86 0.89
CA VAL A 163 -12.73 -11.20 1.76
C VAL A 163 -12.14 -9.91 2.31
N ASP A 164 -11.39 -9.98 3.40
CA ASP A 164 -11.00 -8.82 4.20
C ASP A 164 -12.21 -8.09 4.83
N GLY A 165 -11.97 -7.15 5.69
CA GLY A 165 -13.02 -6.41 6.39
C GLY A 165 -13.81 -7.25 7.39
N ILE A 166 -14.70 -6.58 8.10
CA ILE A 166 -15.57 -7.19 9.11
C ILE A 166 -17.02 -6.82 8.78
N SER A 167 -17.88 -7.83 8.67
CA SER A 167 -19.30 -7.65 8.41
C SER A 167 -20.12 -8.48 9.40
N ALA A 168 -21.11 -7.88 10.05
CA ALA A 168 -21.94 -8.51 11.07
C ALA A 168 -21.10 -9.26 12.14
N GLY A 169 -20.02 -8.64 12.61
CA GLY A 169 -19.12 -9.23 13.61
C GLY A 169 -18.30 -10.43 13.12
N VAL A 170 -18.17 -10.61 11.81
CA VAL A 170 -17.39 -11.71 11.22
C VAL A 170 -16.34 -11.18 10.26
N HIS A 171 -15.07 -11.49 10.54
CA HIS A 171 -13.98 -11.34 9.58
C HIS A 171 -13.86 -12.62 8.74
N ARG A 172 -14.00 -12.48 7.42
CA ARG A 172 -13.88 -13.61 6.47
C ARG A 172 -12.61 -13.52 5.67
N HIS A 173 -11.85 -14.61 5.62
CA HIS A 173 -10.67 -14.69 4.80
C HIS A 173 -10.35 -16.12 4.34
N LEU A 174 -9.28 -16.27 3.56
CA LEU A 174 -8.83 -17.53 2.95
C LEU A 174 -7.85 -18.32 3.84
N PHE A 175 -7.12 -17.63 4.74
CA PHE A 175 -6.11 -18.26 5.58
C PHE A 175 -6.68 -19.24 6.60
N ALA A 176 -5.93 -20.28 6.96
CA ALA A 176 -6.30 -21.13 8.08
C ALA A 176 -6.34 -20.34 9.39
N PRO A 177 -7.21 -20.70 10.37
CA PRO A 177 -7.41 -19.94 11.60
C PRO A 177 -6.15 -19.69 12.43
N ASP A 178 -5.20 -20.62 12.36
CA ASP A 178 -3.94 -20.68 13.10
C ASP A 178 -2.71 -20.31 12.23
N HIS A 179 -2.93 -19.97 10.95
CA HIS A 179 -1.86 -19.57 10.04
C HIS A 179 -1.36 -18.15 10.36
N PRO A 180 -0.04 -17.95 10.65
CA PRO A 180 0.48 -16.61 10.87
C PRO A 180 0.41 -15.76 9.61
N VAL A 181 -0.15 -14.57 9.73
CA VAL A 181 -0.31 -13.60 8.63
C VAL A 181 0.42 -12.32 8.99
N GLN A 182 1.42 -11.96 8.19
CA GLN A 182 2.11 -10.69 8.34
C GLN A 182 1.24 -9.52 7.89
N MET A 183 1.33 -8.40 8.60
CA MET A 183 0.59 -7.18 8.30
C MET A 183 1.41 -5.93 8.59
N ILE A 184 1.01 -4.82 7.97
CA ILE A 184 1.64 -3.51 8.15
C ILE A 184 0.61 -2.41 8.24
N ALA A 185 0.81 -1.42 9.13
CA ALA A 185 0.03 -0.19 9.11
C ALA A 185 0.41 0.65 7.88
N VAL A 186 -0.58 1.21 7.20
CA VAL A 186 -0.35 2.05 6.00
C VAL A 186 0.48 3.29 6.35
N ASP A 187 0.34 3.80 7.55
CA ASP A 187 1.10 4.95 8.02
C ASP A 187 2.61 4.66 8.09
N ASP A 188 3.01 3.46 8.51
CA ASP A 188 4.42 3.03 8.53
C ASP A 188 5.02 2.92 7.13
N ILE A 189 4.21 2.59 6.12
CA ILE A 189 4.65 2.65 4.71
C ILE A 189 5.00 4.09 4.35
N GLY A 190 4.17 5.05 4.78
CA GLY A 190 4.40 6.48 4.58
C GLY A 190 5.68 6.96 5.24
N VAL A 191 5.94 6.56 6.49
CA VAL A 191 7.20 6.87 7.21
C VAL A 191 8.41 6.32 6.46
N ILE A 192 8.40 5.04 6.09
CA ILE A 192 9.53 4.40 5.39
C ILE A 192 9.76 5.05 4.02
N ALA A 193 8.68 5.42 3.30
CA ALA A 193 8.80 6.16 2.05
C ALA A 193 9.43 7.55 2.25
N ALA A 194 9.05 8.28 3.29
CA ALA A 194 9.65 9.58 3.62
C ALA A 194 11.13 9.45 3.98
N LEU A 195 11.50 8.42 4.78
CA LEU A 195 12.90 8.09 5.07
C LEU A 195 13.71 7.80 3.80
N ALA A 196 13.13 7.11 2.82
CA ALA A 196 13.80 6.83 1.55
C ALA A 196 14.16 8.13 0.79
N PHE A 197 13.31 9.15 0.85
CA PHE A 197 13.61 10.47 0.25
C PHE A 197 14.52 11.33 1.09
N ALA A 198 14.54 11.19 2.41
CA ALA A 198 15.42 11.89 3.31
C ALA A 198 16.86 11.33 3.26
N GLU A 199 17.02 10.03 3.05
CA GLU A 199 18.31 9.34 3.05
C GLU A 199 18.54 8.56 1.73
N PRO A 200 18.52 9.22 0.56
CA PRO A 200 18.48 8.55 -0.74
C PRO A 200 19.69 7.63 -1.00
N GLU A 201 20.85 7.94 -0.47
CA GLU A 201 22.04 7.09 -0.61
C GLU A 201 21.92 5.79 0.19
N ARG A 202 21.29 5.84 1.36
CA ARG A 202 21.05 4.65 2.21
C ARG A 202 20.02 3.71 1.59
N PHE A 203 19.04 4.28 0.89
CA PHE A 203 17.90 3.52 0.34
C PHE A 203 18.07 3.15 -1.14
N HIS A 204 19.03 3.71 -1.86
CA HIS A 204 19.26 3.38 -3.27
C HIS A 204 19.53 1.89 -3.47
N GLY A 205 18.80 1.30 -4.44
CA GLY A 205 18.91 -0.12 -4.78
C GLY A 205 18.28 -1.07 -3.76
N ARG A 206 17.63 -0.54 -2.70
CA ARG A 206 16.98 -1.38 -1.70
C ARG A 206 15.63 -1.90 -2.19
N ILE A 207 15.38 -3.17 -1.88
CA ILE A 207 14.08 -3.82 -2.00
C ILE A 207 13.69 -4.21 -0.58
N LEU A 208 12.64 -3.61 -0.06
CA LEU A 208 12.20 -3.76 1.33
C LEU A 208 10.82 -4.43 1.36
N GLU A 209 10.76 -5.64 1.87
CA GLU A 209 9.50 -6.31 2.23
C GLU A 209 9.00 -5.69 3.54
N LEU A 210 7.79 -5.11 3.55
CA LEU A 210 7.31 -4.31 4.66
C LEU A 210 6.23 -5.04 5.46
N ALA A 211 6.57 -5.43 6.70
CA ALA A 211 5.63 -5.93 7.70
C ALA A 211 5.94 -5.31 9.07
N GLY A 212 4.92 -4.97 9.82
CA GLY A 212 5.04 -4.43 11.20
C GLY A 212 4.80 -5.49 12.26
N ASP A 213 3.91 -6.45 11.97
CA ASP A 213 3.50 -7.49 12.91
C ASP A 213 3.10 -8.78 12.17
N GLU A 214 2.96 -9.85 12.95
CA GLU A 214 2.48 -11.15 12.48
C GLU A 214 1.49 -11.71 13.50
N GLN A 215 0.27 -12.04 13.05
CA GLN A 215 -0.76 -12.64 13.91
C GLN A 215 -1.57 -13.69 13.17
N THR A 216 -2.11 -14.67 13.91
CA THR A 216 -3.11 -15.58 13.33
C THR A 216 -4.44 -14.85 13.16
N PRO A 217 -5.28 -15.24 12.17
CA PRO A 217 -6.60 -14.63 11.97
C PRO A 217 -7.50 -14.68 13.21
N VAL A 218 -7.40 -15.77 14.00
CA VAL A 218 -8.16 -15.91 15.25
C VAL A 218 -7.64 -14.94 16.32
N ALA A 219 -6.33 -14.82 16.48
CA ALA A 219 -5.73 -13.89 17.43
C ALA A 219 -6.10 -12.44 17.06
N ALA A 220 -5.98 -12.07 15.80
CA ALA A 220 -6.36 -10.73 15.34
C ALA A 220 -7.83 -10.40 15.59
N ALA A 221 -8.76 -11.37 15.37
CA ALA A 221 -10.17 -11.18 15.70
C ALA A 221 -10.41 -11.01 17.21
N ALA A 222 -9.62 -11.69 18.06
CA ALA A 222 -9.67 -11.54 19.51
C ALA A 222 -9.16 -10.15 19.94
N SER A 223 -8.00 -9.70 19.43
CA SER A 223 -7.45 -8.35 19.68
C SER A 223 -8.45 -7.24 19.28
N ILE A 224 -9.11 -7.40 18.12
CA ILE A 224 -10.16 -6.46 17.67
C ILE A 224 -11.33 -6.45 18.64
N SER A 225 -11.79 -7.63 19.08
CA SER A 225 -12.92 -7.73 20.03
C SER A 225 -12.59 -7.05 21.35
N GLU A 226 -11.39 -7.25 21.87
CA GLU A 226 -10.91 -6.63 23.11
C GLU A 226 -10.82 -5.11 22.96
N ALA A 227 -10.17 -4.64 21.90
CA ALA A 227 -9.93 -3.21 21.69
C ALA A 227 -11.23 -2.42 21.40
N THR A 228 -12.21 -3.03 20.72
CA THR A 228 -13.47 -2.36 20.37
C THR A 228 -14.58 -2.57 21.39
N GLY A 229 -14.52 -3.63 22.20
CA GLY A 229 -15.61 -4.10 23.05
C GLY A 229 -16.76 -4.77 22.26
N ILE A 230 -16.60 -4.99 20.96
CA ILE A 230 -17.59 -5.59 20.08
C ILE A 230 -17.10 -6.99 19.67
N PRO A 231 -17.89 -8.06 19.90
CA PRO A 231 -17.49 -9.42 19.55
C PRO A 231 -17.22 -9.55 18.04
N VAL A 232 -16.01 -9.95 17.68
CA VAL A 232 -15.59 -10.28 16.31
C VAL A 232 -15.09 -11.71 16.30
N ARG A 233 -15.52 -12.49 15.32
CA ARG A 233 -15.06 -13.86 15.10
C ARG A 233 -14.43 -14.01 13.72
N TYR A 234 -13.48 -14.89 13.62
CA TYR A 234 -12.90 -15.29 12.35
C TYR A 234 -13.73 -16.40 11.69
N HIS A 235 -13.85 -16.37 10.37
CA HIS A 235 -14.42 -17.43 9.54
C HIS A 235 -13.53 -17.66 8.33
N GLN A 236 -12.89 -18.82 8.27
CA GLN A 236 -12.20 -19.26 7.05
C GLN A 236 -13.24 -19.66 6.00
N LEU A 237 -13.13 -19.09 4.80
CA LEU A 237 -14.01 -19.45 3.69
C LEU A 237 -13.82 -20.91 3.29
N THR A 238 -14.91 -21.64 3.21
CA THR A 238 -14.93 -23.03 2.74
C THR A 238 -14.77 -23.11 1.21
N GLY A 239 -14.37 -24.27 0.68
CA GLY A 239 -14.25 -24.46 -0.76
C GLY A 239 -15.50 -24.07 -1.56
N PRO A 240 -16.73 -24.45 -1.17
CA PRO A 240 -17.96 -23.99 -1.82
C PRO A 240 -18.17 -22.48 -1.76
N GLU A 241 -17.84 -21.79 -0.63
CA GLU A 241 -17.94 -20.35 -0.52
C GLU A 241 -16.94 -19.65 -1.45
N VAL A 242 -15.70 -20.14 -1.51
CA VAL A 242 -14.66 -19.64 -2.45
C VAL A 242 -15.13 -19.79 -3.90
N ALA A 243 -15.68 -20.96 -4.26
CA ALA A 243 -16.17 -21.19 -5.62
C ALA A 243 -17.32 -20.25 -5.99
N ALA A 244 -18.20 -19.92 -5.06
CA ALA A 244 -19.29 -18.97 -5.26
C ALA A 244 -18.82 -17.53 -5.50
N LEU A 245 -17.62 -17.16 -5.02
CA LEU A 245 -17.00 -15.83 -5.23
C LEU A 245 -16.30 -15.68 -6.59
N GLY A 246 -16.17 -16.78 -7.33
CA GLY A 246 -15.62 -16.79 -8.68
C GLY A 246 -14.10 -16.95 -8.76
N GLU A 247 -13.62 -17.05 -10.01
CA GLU A 247 -12.24 -17.41 -10.32
C GLU A 247 -11.15 -16.46 -9.72
N PRO A 248 -11.34 -15.15 -9.64
CA PRO A 248 -10.33 -14.29 -9.03
C PRO A 248 -10.00 -14.68 -7.58
N ILE A 249 -11.03 -14.95 -6.77
CA ILE A 249 -10.84 -15.38 -5.37
C ILE A 249 -10.36 -16.83 -5.30
N ALA A 250 -10.88 -17.71 -6.17
CA ALA A 250 -10.43 -19.09 -6.22
C ALA A 250 -8.95 -19.22 -6.58
N SER A 251 -8.43 -18.37 -7.46
CA SER A 251 -7.00 -18.37 -7.80
C SER A 251 -6.12 -17.94 -6.62
N VAL A 252 -6.54 -16.93 -5.88
CA VAL A 252 -5.84 -16.52 -4.64
C VAL A 252 -5.93 -17.61 -3.58
N ALA A 253 -7.09 -18.26 -3.43
CA ALA A 253 -7.25 -19.37 -2.49
C ALA A 253 -6.29 -20.54 -2.79
N ARG A 254 -6.06 -20.85 -4.07
CA ARG A 254 -5.06 -21.86 -4.46
C ARG A 254 -3.63 -21.46 -4.12
N LEU A 255 -3.30 -20.16 -4.20
CA LEU A 255 -1.98 -19.64 -3.80
C LEU A 255 -1.78 -19.70 -2.28
N VAL A 256 -2.83 -19.35 -1.52
CA VAL A 256 -2.81 -19.47 -0.05
C VAL A 256 -2.68 -20.93 0.37
N GLY A 257 -3.31 -21.84 -0.38
CA GLY A 257 -3.19 -23.29 -0.19
C GLY A 257 -3.60 -23.78 1.19
N ASP A 258 -3.13 -24.99 1.53
CA ASP A 258 -3.47 -25.67 2.78
C ASP A 258 -2.53 -25.27 3.94
N GLY A 259 -2.10 -24.01 4.02
CA GLY A 259 -1.41 -23.48 5.19
C GLY A 259 0.12 -23.35 5.07
N GLY A 260 0.69 -23.41 3.85
CA GLY A 260 2.15 -23.27 3.66
C GLY A 260 2.60 -21.93 3.08
N ALA A 261 1.69 -21.17 2.50
CA ALA A 261 2.03 -19.95 1.78
C ALA A 261 1.78 -18.69 2.62
N GLY A 262 2.76 -17.80 2.71
CA GLY A 262 2.68 -16.57 3.49
C GLY A 262 3.74 -15.54 3.08
N TRP A 263 3.70 -14.40 3.72
CA TRP A 263 4.76 -13.40 3.65
C TRP A 263 5.83 -13.69 4.71
N HIS A 264 7.08 -13.34 4.42
CA HIS A 264 8.23 -13.60 5.29
C HIS A 264 9.16 -12.39 5.35
N ALA A 265 8.59 -11.18 5.48
CA ALA A 265 9.37 -9.97 5.69
C ALA A 265 10.14 -10.05 7.02
N ASP A 266 11.37 -9.54 7.05
CA ASP A 266 12.17 -9.45 8.27
C ASP A 266 11.73 -8.21 9.08
N ILE A 267 10.73 -8.41 9.95
CA ILE A 267 10.19 -7.36 10.82
C ILE A 267 11.27 -6.79 11.75
N HIS A 268 12.22 -7.63 12.18
CA HIS A 268 13.28 -7.16 13.07
C HIS A 268 14.24 -6.20 12.36
N ALA A 269 14.63 -6.52 11.13
CA ALA A 269 15.44 -5.61 10.30
C ALA A 269 14.69 -4.31 9.97
N LEU A 270 13.36 -4.36 9.77
CA LEU A 270 12.56 -3.17 9.55
C LEU A 270 12.50 -2.27 10.79
N ARG A 271 12.45 -2.81 12.00
CA ARG A 271 12.53 -2.04 13.25
C ARG A 271 13.87 -1.30 13.43
N VAL A 272 14.93 -1.79 12.82
CA VAL A 272 16.21 -1.03 12.77
C VAL A 272 16.10 0.17 11.82
N ILE A 273 15.33 0.07 10.75
CA ILE A 273 15.07 1.17 9.81
C ILE A 273 14.08 2.17 10.40
N HIS A 274 13.00 1.68 10.97
CA HIS A 274 11.91 2.44 11.58
C HIS A 274 11.61 1.91 12.99
N PRO A 275 12.25 2.45 14.04
CA PRO A 275 12.06 1.98 15.43
C PRO A 275 10.63 2.10 15.95
N GLY A 276 9.83 3.03 15.40
CA GLY A 276 8.41 3.20 15.71
C GLY A 276 7.46 2.30 14.91
N LEU A 277 7.98 1.25 14.26
CA LEU A 277 7.17 0.31 13.47
C LEU A 277 6.10 -0.36 14.34
N ARG A 278 4.83 -0.13 14.00
CA ARG A 278 3.66 -0.55 14.78
C ARG A 278 3.47 -2.04 14.77
N THR A 279 3.12 -2.59 15.92
CA THR A 279 2.41 -3.86 16.04
C THR A 279 0.93 -3.69 15.70
N PHE A 280 0.20 -4.78 15.58
CA PHE A 280 -1.26 -4.73 15.37
C PHE A 280 -1.98 -4.10 16.56
N ASP A 281 -1.52 -4.39 17.78
CA ASP A 281 -2.09 -3.82 19.00
C ASP A 281 -1.78 -2.32 19.13
N ASP A 282 -0.60 -1.86 18.70
CA ASP A 282 -0.28 -0.43 18.62
C ASP A 282 -1.23 0.28 17.64
N TRP A 283 -1.43 -0.26 16.44
CA TRP A 283 -2.35 0.28 15.44
C TRP A 283 -3.79 0.30 15.95
N LEU A 284 -4.26 -0.76 16.62
CA LEU A 284 -5.58 -0.78 17.24
C LEU A 284 -5.71 0.34 18.28
N THR A 285 -4.72 0.49 19.16
CA THR A 285 -4.73 1.50 20.23
C THR A 285 -4.72 2.93 19.68
N GLU A 286 -3.91 3.20 18.67
CA GLU A 286 -3.73 4.55 18.13
C GLU A 286 -4.91 5.01 17.27
N THR A 287 -5.41 4.13 16.39
CA THR A 287 -6.39 4.52 15.35
C THR A 287 -7.41 3.44 15.01
N GLY A 288 -6.99 2.19 14.93
CA GLY A 288 -7.76 1.10 14.33
C GLY A 288 -9.04 0.79 15.10
N ALA A 289 -8.98 0.72 16.44
CA ALA A 289 -10.13 0.38 17.27
C ALA A 289 -11.26 1.41 17.17
N ALA A 290 -10.92 2.71 17.14
CA ALA A 290 -11.92 3.78 17.00
C ALA A 290 -12.63 3.71 15.64
N GLN A 291 -11.87 3.47 14.57
CA GLN A 291 -12.40 3.35 13.22
C GLN A 291 -13.27 2.09 13.06
N LEU A 292 -12.79 0.95 13.57
CA LEU A 292 -13.54 -0.31 13.56
C LEU A 292 -14.83 -0.21 14.37
N LYS A 293 -14.79 0.40 15.54
CA LYS A 293 -15.97 0.61 16.37
C LYS A 293 -17.02 1.45 15.65
N SER A 294 -16.61 2.58 15.06
CA SER A 294 -17.52 3.42 14.26
C SER A 294 -18.16 2.66 13.09
N LEU A 295 -17.40 1.78 12.46
CA LEU A 295 -17.85 0.98 11.33
C LEU A 295 -18.84 -0.12 11.78
N LEU A 296 -18.55 -0.80 12.89
CA LEU A 296 -19.36 -1.90 13.41
C LEU A 296 -20.65 -1.40 14.06
N ASP A 297 -20.63 -0.27 14.79
CA ASP A 297 -21.81 0.37 15.37
C ASP A 297 -22.76 0.92 14.30
N GLY A 298 -22.25 1.41 13.17
CA GLY A 298 -23.03 1.91 12.03
C GLY A 298 -23.62 0.83 11.12
N SER A 299 -23.26 -0.42 11.35
CA SER A 299 -23.72 -1.60 10.57
C SER A 299 -24.83 -2.40 11.28
N ALA A 300 -25.31 -1.92 12.42
CA ALA A 300 -26.37 -2.54 13.25
C ALA A 300 -27.77 -2.07 12.86
#